data_91104916c1ee8cf295afa5f1abc880e8
#
_entry.id   91104916c1ee8cf295afa5f1abc880e8
#
_cell.length_a   1.000
_cell.length_b   1.000
_cell.length_c   1.000
_cell.angle_alpha   90.00
_cell.angle_beta   90.00
_cell.angle_gamma   90.00
#
_symmetry.space_group_name_H-M   'P 1'
#
loop_
_entity.id
_entity.type
_entity.pdbx_description
1 polymer ?
#
loop_
_entity_poly.entity_id
_entity_poly.type
_entity_poly.pdbx_seq_one_letter_code
_entity_poly.pdbx_strand_id
1 'polypeptide(L)'
;MTAAAAATAPNEVTEMATETTALSPRFYTTDVKAMNELSVEAVRAEWDKLMAEFAADKNFGHFKRTDDWAFDPNDLPEDLRKELTDFMVSSLTAEFSGCVLYAELHKKGFDPDMKTLFKFLARDESRHAGFINECLRDFGVQVDMGFLVREKKYTHFSPKFILYATYLSEKIGYARYIRIYRHLEQNPDHQFHPIFQKFFRWCNDEFRHGEALALILRANPKLLRGHNRMWIRFFQLAVFTTMYVRDHTRPAFHRALGIDPEEYGMDVFRITAEISKQVFPDILDVDNPKFLAGLRKIHELALRIDASKKKGFFGKLRAIPLQLGVGVRFLKLLFLPTQANALPEEIRVAPAW
;
A
#
# COMPACT_ATOMS: atom_id res chain seq x y z
N MET A 1 -44.53 0.51 -6.86
CA MET A 1 -43.71 1.73 -6.77
C MET A 1 -42.84 1.62 -5.53
N THR A 2 -41.63 1.12 -5.67
CA THR A 2 -40.65 1.06 -4.58
C THR A 2 -40.02 2.45 -4.45
N ALA A 3 -40.26 3.09 -3.31
CA ALA A 3 -39.60 4.34 -3.00
C ALA A 3 -38.07 4.11 -3.02
N ALA A 4 -37.38 4.81 -3.91
CA ALA A 4 -35.92 4.89 -3.86
C ALA A 4 -35.56 5.52 -2.52
N ALA A 5 -34.90 4.74 -1.63
CA ALA A 5 -34.36 5.29 -0.41
C ALA A 5 -33.41 6.43 -0.80
N ALA A 6 -33.70 7.63 -0.31
CA ALA A 6 -32.83 8.76 -0.50
C ALA A 6 -31.45 8.36 0.02
N ALA A 7 -30.45 8.40 -0.85
CA ALA A 7 -29.08 8.12 -0.46
C ALA A 7 -28.68 9.12 0.63
N THR A 8 -28.46 8.65 1.85
CA THR A 8 -27.94 9.48 2.92
C THR A 8 -26.57 10.00 2.51
N ALA A 9 -26.27 11.26 2.78
CA ALA A 9 -24.95 11.83 2.53
C ALA A 9 -23.86 10.97 3.23
N PRO A 10 -22.70 10.77 2.59
CA PRO A 10 -21.61 10.02 3.19
C PRO A 10 -21.13 10.70 4.48
N ASN A 11 -20.69 9.91 5.45
CA ASN A 11 -20.05 10.46 6.64
C ASN A 11 -18.62 10.93 6.34
N GLU A 12 -18.01 11.69 7.24
CA GLU A 12 -16.70 12.31 7.07
C GLU A 12 -15.60 11.30 6.65
N VAL A 13 -15.54 10.12 7.29
CA VAL A 13 -14.51 9.11 6.94
C VAL A 13 -14.74 8.47 5.58
N THR A 14 -15.99 8.37 5.12
CA THR A 14 -16.30 7.94 3.76
C THR A 14 -15.91 9.00 2.73
N GLU A 15 -16.13 10.28 3.04
CA GLU A 15 -15.65 11.39 2.21
C GLU A 15 -14.12 11.38 2.10
N MET A 16 -13.40 11.24 3.22
CA MET A 16 -11.94 11.10 3.25
C MET A 16 -11.47 9.93 2.37
N ALA A 17 -12.10 8.77 2.50
CA ALA A 17 -11.77 7.58 1.69
C ALA A 17 -12.03 7.80 0.19
N THR A 18 -13.02 8.65 -0.16
CA THR A 18 -13.38 8.96 -1.55
C THR A 18 -12.43 9.96 -2.20
N GLU A 19 -11.68 10.73 -1.41
CA GLU A 19 -10.74 11.72 -1.94
C GLU A 19 -9.80 11.16 -3.01
N THR A 20 -9.49 11.99 -4.01
CA THR A 20 -8.57 11.66 -5.10
C THR A 20 -7.41 12.68 -5.12
N THR A 21 -6.40 12.40 -4.35
CA THR A 21 -5.14 13.17 -4.30
C THR A 21 -3.97 12.34 -4.82
N ALA A 22 -2.78 12.92 -4.87
CA ALA A 22 -1.56 12.16 -5.21
C ALA A 22 -1.20 11.12 -4.14
N LEU A 23 -1.65 11.32 -2.89
CA LEU A 23 -1.37 10.46 -1.75
C LEU A 23 -2.51 9.47 -1.43
N SER A 24 -3.72 9.70 -1.95
CA SER A 24 -4.86 8.83 -1.71
C SER A 24 -4.67 7.48 -2.39
N PRO A 25 -5.02 6.37 -1.75
CA PRO A 25 -5.10 5.07 -2.41
C PRO A 25 -6.04 5.13 -3.61
N ARG A 26 -5.66 4.47 -4.70
CA ARG A 26 -6.40 4.51 -5.97
C ARG A 26 -7.10 3.21 -6.21
N PHE A 27 -8.32 3.28 -6.77
CA PHE A 27 -8.97 2.12 -7.34
C PHE A 27 -8.48 1.91 -8.77
N TYR A 28 -8.23 0.66 -9.13
CA TYR A 28 -7.63 0.32 -10.42
C TYR A 28 -8.57 -0.50 -11.29
N THR A 29 -8.40 -0.33 -12.60
CA THR A 29 -8.86 -1.27 -13.63
C THR A 29 -7.69 -1.65 -14.51
N THR A 30 -7.79 -2.81 -15.17
CA THR A 30 -6.74 -3.28 -16.09
C THR A 30 -7.35 -4.08 -17.25
N ASP A 31 -6.52 -4.37 -18.25
CA ASP A 31 -6.86 -5.32 -19.30
C ASP A 31 -6.83 -6.76 -18.73
N VAL A 32 -8.02 -7.29 -18.48
CA VAL A 32 -8.21 -8.63 -17.91
C VAL A 32 -7.68 -9.71 -18.86
N LYS A 33 -7.85 -9.55 -20.17
CA LYS A 33 -7.38 -10.51 -21.16
C LYS A 33 -5.86 -10.59 -21.12
N ALA A 34 -5.18 -9.46 -21.23
CA ALA A 34 -3.73 -9.40 -21.18
C ALA A 34 -3.15 -9.86 -19.82
N MET A 35 -3.88 -9.69 -18.72
CA MET A 35 -3.49 -10.23 -17.40
C MET A 35 -3.54 -11.76 -17.40
N ASN A 36 -4.54 -12.37 -18.05
CA ASN A 36 -4.71 -13.82 -18.13
C ASN A 36 -3.81 -14.50 -19.21
N GLU A 37 -3.08 -13.73 -20.01
CA GLU A 37 -2.07 -14.23 -20.94
C GLU A 37 -0.69 -14.42 -20.28
N LEU A 38 -0.54 -14.00 -19.03
CA LEU A 38 0.68 -14.19 -18.26
C LEU A 38 0.78 -15.64 -17.79
N SER A 39 1.92 -16.28 -18.06
CA SER A 39 2.16 -17.67 -17.70
C SER A 39 2.96 -17.78 -16.39
N VAL A 40 2.73 -18.84 -15.62
CA VAL A 40 3.50 -19.22 -14.43
C VAL A 40 4.24 -20.54 -14.63
N GLU A 41 4.21 -21.12 -15.82
CA GLU A 41 4.80 -22.44 -16.11
C GLU A 41 6.30 -22.51 -15.81
N ALA A 42 7.04 -21.43 -16.06
CA ALA A 42 8.48 -21.39 -15.78
C ALA A 42 8.83 -21.47 -14.28
N VAL A 43 7.82 -21.33 -13.40
CA VAL A 43 7.97 -21.33 -11.93
C VAL A 43 6.92 -22.24 -11.27
N ARG A 44 6.47 -23.28 -11.99
CA ARG A 44 5.32 -24.11 -11.60
C ARG A 44 5.47 -24.71 -10.19
N ALA A 45 6.63 -25.22 -9.84
CA ALA A 45 6.86 -25.86 -8.56
C ALA A 45 6.70 -24.88 -7.38
N GLU A 46 7.27 -23.67 -7.50
CA GLU A 46 7.16 -22.62 -6.48
C GLU A 46 5.73 -22.06 -6.44
N TRP A 47 5.08 -21.95 -7.60
CA TRP A 47 3.71 -21.52 -7.72
C TRP A 47 2.75 -22.45 -6.99
N ASP A 48 2.81 -23.74 -7.28
CA ASP A 48 1.91 -24.74 -6.68
C ASP A 48 2.10 -24.80 -5.15
N LYS A 49 3.34 -24.68 -4.69
CA LYS A 49 3.66 -24.61 -3.25
C LYS A 49 3.02 -23.36 -2.63
N LEU A 50 3.14 -22.20 -3.27
CA LEU A 50 2.57 -20.97 -2.77
C LEU A 50 1.02 -21.00 -2.79
N MET A 51 0.41 -21.57 -3.83
CA MET A 51 -1.06 -21.74 -3.89
C MET A 51 -1.57 -22.67 -2.77
N ALA A 52 -0.81 -23.70 -2.42
CA ALA A 52 -1.12 -24.55 -1.26
C ALA A 52 -1.03 -23.78 0.08
N GLU A 53 -0.07 -22.87 0.22
CA GLU A 53 0.04 -21.98 1.39
C GLU A 53 -1.16 -21.03 1.50
N PHE A 54 -1.65 -20.47 0.39
CA PHE A 54 -2.90 -19.68 0.37
C PHE A 54 -4.13 -20.51 0.71
N ALA A 55 -4.21 -21.75 0.20
CA ALA A 55 -5.32 -22.65 0.47
C ALA A 55 -5.38 -23.08 1.93
N ALA A 56 -4.23 -23.22 2.60
CA ALA A 56 -4.15 -23.57 4.03
C ALA A 56 -4.77 -22.51 4.96
N ASP A 57 -4.88 -21.26 4.49
CA ASP A 57 -5.56 -20.13 5.14
C ASP A 57 -5.27 -19.99 6.64
N LYS A 58 -3.99 -19.95 7.01
CA LYS A 58 -3.51 -19.91 8.40
C LYS A 58 -4.04 -18.71 9.21
N ASN A 59 -4.52 -17.65 8.53
CA ASN A 59 -5.08 -16.46 9.15
C ASN A 59 -6.61 -16.48 9.23
N PHE A 60 -7.25 -17.63 8.95
CA PHE A 60 -8.69 -17.78 9.15
C PHE A 60 -9.08 -17.42 10.59
N GLY A 61 -9.99 -16.46 10.74
CA GLY A 61 -10.48 -15.98 12.04
C GLY A 61 -9.50 -15.13 12.85
N HIS A 62 -8.31 -14.77 12.30
CA HIS A 62 -7.37 -13.89 13.00
C HIS A 62 -7.81 -12.41 13.00
N PHE A 63 -8.33 -11.93 11.87
CA PHE A 63 -8.77 -10.54 11.70
C PHE A 63 -10.17 -10.34 12.27
N LYS A 64 -10.23 -10.30 13.60
CA LYS A 64 -11.44 -10.02 14.38
C LYS A 64 -11.05 -9.37 15.70
N ARG A 65 -11.97 -8.62 16.28
CA ARG A 65 -11.85 -8.15 17.65
C ARG A 65 -11.97 -9.34 18.61
N THR A 66 -11.12 -9.37 19.60
CA THR A 66 -11.13 -10.38 20.65
C THR A 66 -11.87 -9.85 21.88
N ASP A 67 -12.28 -10.73 22.80
CA ASP A 67 -13.04 -10.32 23.99
C ASP A 67 -12.24 -9.40 24.93
N ASP A 68 -10.90 -9.43 24.82
CA ASP A 68 -9.95 -8.58 25.53
C ASP A 68 -9.63 -7.27 24.79
N TRP A 69 -10.39 -6.94 23.72
CA TRP A 69 -10.23 -5.71 22.97
C TRP A 69 -10.69 -4.50 23.81
N ALA A 70 -9.79 -4.01 24.68
CA ALA A 70 -10.04 -2.84 25.51
C ALA A 70 -9.41 -1.60 24.84
N PHE A 71 -10.23 -0.64 24.45
CA PHE A 71 -9.80 0.63 23.87
C PHE A 71 -10.89 1.69 24.04
N ASP A 72 -10.51 2.85 24.58
CA ASP A 72 -11.35 4.06 24.59
C ASP A 72 -10.64 5.16 23.78
N PRO A 73 -11.25 5.69 22.71
CA PRO A 73 -10.64 6.75 21.91
C PRO A 73 -10.46 8.05 22.69
N ASN A 74 -11.17 8.23 23.82
CA ASN A 74 -11.04 9.41 24.69
C ASN A 74 -9.73 9.41 25.48
N ASP A 75 -9.06 8.28 25.60
CA ASP A 75 -7.74 8.18 26.22
C ASP A 75 -6.65 8.76 25.32
N LEU A 76 -6.93 8.96 24.02
CA LEU A 76 -5.98 9.53 23.08
C LEU A 76 -6.09 11.05 22.97
N PRO A 77 -4.95 11.77 22.90
CA PRO A 77 -4.94 13.18 22.49
C PRO A 77 -5.66 13.37 21.14
N GLU A 78 -6.29 14.53 20.97
CA GLU A 78 -7.11 14.82 19.79
C GLU A 78 -6.34 14.70 18.47
N ASP A 79 -5.10 15.19 18.42
CA ASP A 79 -4.23 15.12 17.26
C ASP A 79 -3.88 13.65 16.91
N LEU A 80 -3.55 12.83 17.91
CA LEU A 80 -3.27 11.40 17.73
C LEU A 80 -4.52 10.65 17.26
N ARG A 81 -5.67 10.91 17.87
CA ARG A 81 -6.94 10.29 17.46
C ARG A 81 -7.27 10.59 16.01
N LYS A 82 -7.09 11.83 15.57
CA LYS A 82 -7.30 12.23 14.18
C LYS A 82 -6.31 11.53 13.23
N GLU A 83 -5.03 11.50 13.57
CA GLU A 83 -4.00 10.86 12.72
C GLU A 83 -4.16 9.34 12.68
N LEU A 84 -4.58 8.68 13.77
CA LEU A 84 -4.88 7.26 13.79
C LEU A 84 -6.11 6.94 12.93
N THR A 85 -7.16 7.76 13.00
CA THR A 85 -8.34 7.63 12.13
C THR A 85 -7.93 7.77 10.66
N ASP A 86 -7.12 8.78 10.30
CA ASP A 86 -6.61 8.97 8.95
C ASP A 86 -5.72 7.79 8.50
N PHE A 87 -4.89 7.25 9.40
CA PHE A 87 -4.11 6.04 9.12
C PHE A 87 -5.04 4.86 8.78
N MET A 88 -6.06 4.60 9.58
CA MET A 88 -7.02 3.51 9.37
C MET A 88 -7.81 3.70 8.08
N VAL A 89 -8.35 4.89 7.82
CA VAL A 89 -9.13 5.18 6.60
C VAL A 89 -8.28 5.00 5.36
N SER A 90 -7.03 5.49 5.36
CA SER A 90 -6.14 5.35 4.22
C SER A 90 -5.70 3.89 4.00
N SER A 91 -5.46 3.14 5.09
CA SER A 91 -5.13 1.71 5.02
C SER A 91 -6.33 0.90 4.52
N LEU A 92 -7.52 1.09 5.11
CA LEU A 92 -8.76 0.46 4.63
C LEU A 92 -8.98 0.71 3.14
N THR A 93 -8.79 1.95 2.69
CA THR A 93 -9.01 2.32 1.29
C THR A 93 -8.00 1.61 0.37
N ALA A 94 -6.76 1.42 0.82
CA ALA A 94 -5.74 0.67 0.06
C ALA A 94 -6.10 -0.82 -0.06
N GLU A 95 -6.37 -1.50 1.07
CA GLU A 95 -6.78 -2.90 1.13
C GLU A 95 -8.06 -3.15 0.29
N PHE A 96 -9.06 -2.29 0.47
CA PHE A 96 -10.31 -2.42 -0.27
C PHE A 96 -10.15 -2.16 -1.78
N SER A 97 -9.22 -1.30 -2.17
CA SER A 97 -8.83 -1.11 -3.57
C SER A 97 -8.26 -2.40 -4.18
N GLY A 98 -7.37 -3.09 -3.45
CA GLY A 98 -6.86 -4.41 -3.80
C GLY A 98 -7.99 -5.44 -3.92
N CYS A 99 -8.83 -5.52 -2.89
CA CYS A 99 -10.00 -6.42 -2.88
C CYS A 99 -10.86 -6.25 -4.14
N VAL A 100 -11.23 -5.02 -4.49
CA VAL A 100 -12.09 -4.73 -5.67
C VAL A 100 -11.39 -5.14 -6.97
N LEU A 101 -10.11 -4.81 -7.13
CA LEU A 101 -9.33 -5.18 -8.31
C LEU A 101 -9.21 -6.70 -8.46
N TYR A 102 -8.83 -7.39 -7.40
CA TYR A 102 -8.62 -8.84 -7.43
C TYR A 102 -9.94 -9.61 -7.60
N ALA A 103 -11.03 -9.15 -6.99
CA ALA A 103 -12.35 -9.72 -7.19
C ALA A 103 -12.81 -9.60 -8.65
N GLU A 104 -12.54 -8.48 -9.32
CA GLU A 104 -12.84 -8.26 -10.72
C GLU A 104 -11.99 -9.16 -11.64
N LEU A 105 -10.69 -9.29 -11.35
CA LEU A 105 -9.78 -10.18 -12.06
C LEU A 105 -10.17 -11.65 -11.89
N HIS A 106 -10.58 -12.07 -10.69
CA HIS A 106 -11.13 -13.41 -10.45
C HIS A 106 -12.41 -13.65 -11.25
N LYS A 107 -13.36 -12.73 -11.19
CA LYS A 107 -14.68 -12.87 -11.82
C LYS A 107 -14.61 -12.96 -13.33
N LYS A 108 -13.79 -12.12 -13.96
CA LYS A 108 -13.66 -12.00 -15.41
C LYS A 108 -12.51 -12.82 -16.00
N GLY A 109 -11.62 -13.35 -15.16
CA GLY A 109 -10.51 -14.16 -15.60
C GLY A 109 -10.95 -15.48 -16.20
N PHE A 110 -10.10 -16.04 -17.07
CA PHE A 110 -10.31 -17.35 -17.72
C PHE A 110 -9.15 -18.32 -17.45
N ASP A 111 -7.93 -17.82 -17.20
CA ASP A 111 -6.80 -18.66 -16.83
C ASP A 111 -6.99 -19.21 -15.40
N PRO A 112 -6.87 -20.53 -15.16
CA PRO A 112 -7.14 -21.15 -13.87
C PRO A 112 -6.19 -20.67 -12.76
N ASP A 113 -4.91 -20.48 -13.07
CA ASP A 113 -3.91 -20.05 -12.11
C ASP A 113 -4.18 -18.62 -11.65
N MET A 114 -4.40 -17.71 -12.61
CA MET A 114 -4.72 -16.31 -12.31
C MET A 114 -6.04 -16.19 -11.53
N LYS A 115 -7.08 -16.95 -11.93
CA LYS A 115 -8.35 -16.97 -11.19
C LYS A 115 -8.17 -17.43 -9.76
N THR A 116 -7.41 -18.49 -9.54
CA THR A 116 -7.17 -19.04 -8.20
C THR A 116 -6.40 -18.05 -7.33
N LEU A 117 -5.32 -17.46 -7.86
CA LEU A 117 -4.57 -16.43 -7.15
C LEU A 117 -5.46 -15.24 -6.76
N PHE A 118 -6.13 -14.62 -7.73
CA PHE A 118 -6.94 -13.43 -7.47
C PHE A 118 -8.14 -13.69 -6.55
N LYS A 119 -8.64 -14.94 -6.49
CA LYS A 119 -9.61 -15.35 -5.47
C LYS A 119 -9.01 -15.27 -4.05
N PHE A 120 -7.78 -15.77 -3.89
CA PHE A 120 -7.11 -15.75 -2.59
C PHE A 120 -6.75 -14.32 -2.16
N LEU A 121 -6.18 -13.53 -3.06
CA LEU A 121 -5.86 -12.14 -2.78
C LEU A 121 -7.12 -11.35 -2.40
N ALA A 122 -8.20 -11.46 -3.18
CA ALA A 122 -9.46 -10.78 -2.87
C ALA A 122 -10.05 -11.19 -1.50
N ARG A 123 -9.90 -12.47 -1.12
CA ARG A 123 -10.32 -12.99 0.20
C ARG A 123 -9.56 -12.30 1.31
N ASP A 124 -8.23 -12.25 1.22
CA ASP A 124 -7.37 -11.73 2.27
C ASP A 124 -7.54 -10.20 2.39
N GLU A 125 -7.51 -9.47 1.29
CA GLU A 125 -7.77 -8.02 1.24
C GLU A 125 -9.16 -7.63 1.79
N SER A 126 -10.17 -8.46 1.53
CA SER A 126 -11.51 -8.22 2.09
C SER A 126 -11.56 -8.36 3.61
N ARG A 127 -10.76 -9.28 4.18
CA ARG A 127 -10.62 -9.44 5.63
C ARG A 127 -9.90 -8.27 6.26
N HIS A 128 -8.80 -7.84 5.64
CA HIS A 128 -8.04 -6.70 6.11
C HIS A 128 -8.90 -5.43 6.12
N ALA A 129 -9.52 -5.09 4.99
CA ALA A 129 -10.40 -3.93 4.90
C ALA A 129 -11.60 -4.01 5.87
N GLY A 130 -12.24 -5.17 5.97
CA GLY A 130 -13.34 -5.40 6.89
C GLY A 130 -12.93 -5.23 8.35
N PHE A 131 -11.78 -5.76 8.72
CA PHE A 131 -11.24 -5.64 10.08
C PHE A 131 -10.89 -4.21 10.44
N ILE A 132 -10.23 -3.45 9.54
CA ILE A 132 -9.96 -2.03 9.79
C ILE A 132 -11.26 -1.25 9.95
N ASN A 133 -12.28 -1.56 9.14
CA ASN A 133 -13.59 -0.91 9.25
C ASN A 133 -14.29 -1.21 10.58
N GLU A 134 -14.07 -2.40 11.15
CA GLU A 134 -14.52 -2.71 12.50
C GLU A 134 -13.72 -1.96 13.58
N CYS A 135 -12.42 -1.73 13.39
CA CYS A 135 -11.62 -0.92 14.29
C CYS A 135 -12.06 0.56 14.29
N LEU A 136 -12.52 1.08 13.15
CA LEU A 136 -13.06 2.44 13.08
C LEU A 136 -14.34 2.64 13.94
N ARG A 137 -15.03 1.57 14.31
CA ARG A 137 -16.16 1.66 15.28
C ARG A 137 -15.73 2.14 16.65
N ASP A 138 -14.49 1.96 17.04
CA ASP A 138 -13.96 2.48 18.29
C ASP A 138 -14.05 4.01 18.35
N PHE A 139 -14.03 4.66 17.19
CA PHE A 139 -14.18 6.10 17.00
C PHE A 139 -15.64 6.50 16.65
N GLY A 140 -16.60 5.59 16.73
CA GLY A 140 -18.00 5.82 16.38
C GLY A 140 -18.26 6.01 14.89
N VAL A 141 -17.33 5.64 14.02
CA VAL A 141 -17.41 5.82 12.56
C VAL A 141 -17.14 4.54 11.80
N GLN A 142 -17.57 4.48 10.54
CA GLN A 142 -17.25 3.43 9.58
C GLN A 142 -17.26 4.01 8.18
N VAL A 143 -16.42 3.47 7.29
CA VAL A 143 -16.44 3.77 5.86
C VAL A 143 -17.56 2.98 5.18
N ASP A 144 -18.42 3.65 4.41
CA ASP A 144 -19.34 2.98 3.50
C ASP A 144 -18.57 2.47 2.27
N MET A 145 -18.15 1.21 2.32
CA MET A 145 -17.41 0.58 1.22
C MET A 145 -18.25 0.46 -0.05
N GLY A 146 -19.57 0.32 0.08
CA GLY A 146 -20.47 0.28 -1.07
C GLY A 146 -20.54 1.64 -1.79
N PHE A 147 -20.59 2.74 -1.01
CA PHE A 147 -20.49 4.10 -1.55
C PHE A 147 -19.14 4.30 -2.25
N LEU A 148 -18.06 3.87 -1.61
CA LEU A 148 -16.70 4.01 -2.13
C LEU A 148 -16.51 3.34 -3.51
N VAL A 149 -17.06 2.14 -3.72
CA VAL A 149 -17.03 1.46 -5.03
C VAL A 149 -17.74 2.27 -6.12
N ARG A 150 -18.86 2.91 -5.80
CA ARG A 150 -19.64 3.67 -6.79
C ARG A 150 -19.03 5.02 -7.14
N GLU A 151 -18.49 5.72 -6.13
CA GLU A 151 -18.10 7.13 -6.27
C GLU A 151 -16.58 7.32 -6.49
N LYS A 152 -15.74 6.36 -6.07
CA LYS A 152 -14.28 6.47 -6.24
C LYS A 152 -13.90 6.39 -7.70
N LYS A 153 -13.05 7.31 -8.12
CA LYS A 153 -12.53 7.32 -9.49
C LYS A 153 -11.53 6.19 -9.72
N TYR A 154 -11.79 5.38 -10.73
CA TYR A 154 -10.89 4.31 -11.16
C TYR A 154 -9.77 4.83 -12.07
N THR A 155 -8.57 4.28 -11.90
CA THR A 155 -7.41 4.53 -12.75
C THR A 155 -7.10 3.28 -13.55
N HIS A 156 -7.04 3.39 -14.87
CA HIS A 156 -6.64 2.26 -15.72
C HIS A 156 -5.12 2.13 -15.76
N PHE A 157 -4.61 0.95 -15.42
CA PHE A 157 -3.22 0.56 -15.60
C PHE A 157 -3.12 -0.68 -16.48
N SER A 158 -2.11 -0.73 -17.35
CA SER A 158 -1.76 -1.98 -18.06
C SER A 158 -1.33 -3.06 -17.05
N PRO A 159 -1.46 -4.37 -17.37
CA PRO A 159 -1.10 -5.45 -16.45
C PRO A 159 0.27 -5.31 -15.81
N LYS A 160 1.29 -4.94 -16.59
CA LYS A 160 2.65 -4.74 -16.05
C LYS A 160 2.72 -3.66 -14.98
N PHE A 161 1.93 -2.58 -15.10
CA PHE A 161 1.91 -1.49 -14.13
C PHE A 161 1.15 -1.90 -12.86
N ILE A 162 0.08 -2.68 -13.01
CA ILE A 162 -0.57 -3.33 -11.87
C ILE A 162 0.45 -4.19 -11.12
N LEU A 163 1.17 -5.08 -11.82
CA LEU A 163 2.15 -5.97 -11.18
C LEU A 163 3.27 -5.20 -10.45
N TYR A 164 3.82 -4.13 -11.05
CA TYR A 164 4.87 -3.34 -10.38
C TYR A 164 4.33 -2.59 -9.16
N ALA A 165 3.17 -1.93 -9.32
CA ALA A 165 2.57 -1.14 -8.25
C ALA A 165 2.14 -2.02 -7.09
N THR A 166 1.43 -3.12 -7.35
CA THR A 166 0.93 -4.01 -6.30
C THR A 166 2.06 -4.78 -5.62
N TYR A 167 3.03 -5.34 -6.38
CA TYR A 167 4.21 -5.96 -5.78
C TYR A 167 4.92 -5.04 -4.78
N LEU A 168 5.17 -3.79 -5.17
CA LEU A 168 5.81 -2.82 -4.30
C LEU A 168 4.93 -2.41 -3.12
N SER A 169 3.61 -2.30 -3.33
CA SER A 169 2.66 -1.99 -2.25
C SER A 169 2.59 -3.08 -1.20
N GLU A 170 2.55 -4.35 -1.60
CA GLU A 170 2.58 -5.50 -0.70
C GLU A 170 3.89 -5.55 0.10
N LYS A 171 5.02 -5.41 -0.58
CA LYS A 171 6.34 -5.48 0.08
C LYS A 171 6.63 -4.28 1.00
N ILE A 172 6.18 -3.08 0.65
CA ILE A 172 6.33 -1.93 1.54
C ILE A 172 5.30 -1.98 2.68
N GLY A 173 4.10 -2.54 2.46
CA GLY A 173 3.12 -2.83 3.50
C GLY A 173 3.70 -3.76 4.56
N TYR A 174 4.27 -4.89 4.11
CA TYR A 174 5.02 -5.79 4.98
C TYR A 174 6.12 -5.07 5.78
N ALA A 175 6.99 -4.30 5.10
CA ALA A 175 8.11 -3.63 5.75
C ALA A 175 7.65 -2.62 6.82
N ARG A 176 6.54 -1.91 6.57
CA ARG A 176 5.95 -0.95 7.50
C ARG A 176 5.39 -1.64 8.75
N TYR A 177 4.60 -2.68 8.54
CA TYR A 177 3.93 -3.36 9.65
C TYR A 177 4.91 -4.14 10.51
N ILE A 178 5.90 -4.81 9.92
CA ILE A 178 6.90 -5.56 10.69
C ILE A 178 7.82 -4.63 11.51
N ARG A 179 8.16 -3.43 10.99
CA ARG A 179 8.95 -2.45 11.75
C ARG A 179 8.20 -1.91 12.95
N ILE A 180 6.90 -1.60 12.80
CA ILE A 180 6.06 -1.18 13.93
C ILE A 180 5.92 -2.34 14.93
N TYR A 181 5.60 -3.54 14.45
CA TYR A 181 5.40 -4.70 15.31
C TYR A 181 6.64 -4.99 16.17
N ARG A 182 7.82 -5.08 15.57
CA ARG A 182 9.08 -5.33 16.29
C ARG A 182 9.45 -4.22 17.27
N HIS A 183 9.16 -2.98 16.91
CA HIS A 183 9.37 -1.86 17.81
C HIS A 183 8.49 -1.99 19.06
N LEU A 184 7.23 -2.35 18.87
CA LEU A 184 6.26 -2.51 19.98
C LEU A 184 6.53 -3.76 20.83
N GLU A 185 7.13 -4.83 20.26
CA GLU A 185 7.62 -5.96 21.09
C GLU A 185 8.69 -5.53 22.11
N GLN A 186 9.53 -4.57 21.75
CA GLN A 186 10.58 -4.03 22.61
C GLN A 186 10.09 -2.87 23.51
N ASN A 187 9.02 -2.18 23.08
CA ASN A 187 8.47 -1.00 23.73
C ASN A 187 6.93 -1.12 23.85
N PRO A 188 6.42 -2.07 24.66
CA PRO A 188 4.97 -2.35 24.75
C PRO A 188 4.16 -1.15 25.25
N ASP A 189 4.75 -0.26 26.04
CA ASP A 189 4.09 0.94 26.55
C ASP A 189 3.75 1.98 25.45
N HIS A 190 4.34 1.85 24.27
CA HIS A 190 4.02 2.68 23.11
C HIS A 190 2.84 2.13 22.30
N GLN A 191 2.26 0.99 22.69
CA GLN A 191 1.10 0.42 22.02
C GLN A 191 -0.19 1.15 22.43
N PHE A 192 -0.59 2.12 21.70
CA PHE A 192 -1.78 2.94 21.99
C PHE A 192 -3.08 2.44 21.32
N HIS A 193 -3.05 1.37 20.53
CA HIS A 193 -4.24 0.76 19.94
C HIS A 193 -4.05 -0.76 19.72
N PRO A 194 -5.07 -1.60 20.00
CA PRO A 194 -4.95 -3.06 19.87
C PRO A 194 -4.73 -3.57 18.43
N ILE A 195 -5.01 -2.78 17.39
CA ILE A 195 -4.78 -3.17 15.99
C ILE A 195 -3.34 -3.61 15.73
N PHE A 196 -2.38 -3.04 16.43
CA PHE A 196 -0.96 -3.36 16.26
C PHE A 196 -0.62 -4.80 16.62
N GLN A 197 -1.40 -5.45 17.50
CA GLN A 197 -1.23 -6.88 17.85
C GLN A 197 -1.52 -7.80 16.66
N LYS A 198 -2.26 -7.31 15.66
CA LYS A 198 -2.59 -8.09 14.46
C LYS A 198 -1.50 -8.01 13.38
N PHE A 199 -0.57 -7.09 13.48
CA PHE A 199 0.44 -6.83 12.45
C PHE A 199 1.35 -8.02 12.17
N PHE A 200 1.70 -8.83 13.16
CA PHE A 200 2.52 -10.02 12.96
C PHE A 200 1.98 -10.97 11.89
N ARG A 201 0.69 -11.35 11.98
CA ARG A 201 0.08 -12.25 10.99
C ARG A 201 -0.36 -11.51 9.74
N TRP A 202 -0.63 -10.20 9.85
CA TRP A 202 -0.89 -9.36 8.69
C TRP A 202 0.33 -9.32 7.76
N CYS A 203 1.51 -9.15 8.32
CA CYS A 203 2.77 -9.24 7.58
C CYS A 203 2.91 -10.53 6.76
N ASN A 204 2.40 -11.67 7.26
CA ASN A 204 2.45 -12.93 6.53
C ASN A 204 1.59 -12.89 5.25
N ASP A 205 0.43 -12.24 5.30
CA ASP A 205 -0.44 -12.10 4.13
C ASP A 205 0.21 -11.17 3.10
N GLU A 206 0.61 -9.95 3.50
CA GLU A 206 1.31 -8.99 2.64
C GLU A 206 2.53 -9.61 1.96
N PHE A 207 3.31 -10.38 2.74
CA PHE A 207 4.50 -11.03 2.21
C PHE A 207 4.14 -12.06 1.14
N ARG A 208 3.13 -12.94 1.40
CA ARG A 208 2.66 -13.94 0.44
C ARG A 208 2.06 -13.33 -0.82
N HIS A 209 1.29 -12.25 -0.68
CA HIS A 209 0.76 -11.49 -1.83
C HIS A 209 1.92 -11.05 -2.73
N GLY A 210 2.93 -10.40 -2.15
CA GLY A 210 4.12 -10.00 -2.89
C GLY A 210 4.89 -11.16 -3.51
N GLU A 211 4.98 -12.34 -2.85
CA GLU A 211 5.62 -13.54 -3.41
C GLU A 211 4.89 -14.04 -4.67
N ALA A 212 3.56 -14.04 -4.68
CA ALA A 212 2.78 -14.43 -5.86
C ALA A 212 3.04 -13.51 -7.05
N LEU A 213 3.07 -12.20 -6.79
CA LEU A 213 3.38 -11.21 -7.83
C LEU A 213 4.83 -11.32 -8.32
N ALA A 214 5.77 -11.66 -7.42
CA ALA A 214 7.16 -11.94 -7.78
C ALA A 214 7.28 -13.13 -8.73
N LEU A 215 6.58 -14.23 -8.46
CA LEU A 215 6.56 -15.40 -9.33
C LEU A 215 6.03 -15.07 -10.72
N ILE A 216 4.92 -14.32 -10.83
CA ILE A 216 4.40 -13.86 -12.13
C ILE A 216 5.44 -13.02 -12.88
N LEU A 217 6.06 -12.05 -12.21
CA LEU A 217 7.06 -11.17 -12.83
C LEU A 217 8.27 -11.95 -13.31
N ARG A 218 8.78 -12.91 -12.51
CA ARG A 218 9.93 -13.74 -12.84
C ARG A 218 9.63 -14.75 -13.95
N ALA A 219 8.42 -15.30 -14.00
CA ALA A 219 7.97 -16.17 -15.08
C ALA A 219 7.80 -15.44 -16.42
N ASN A 220 7.68 -14.11 -16.41
CA ASN A 220 7.47 -13.26 -17.58
C ASN A 220 8.62 -12.26 -17.78
N PRO A 221 9.86 -12.68 -18.09
CA PRO A 221 11.04 -11.84 -18.06
C PRO A 221 11.02 -10.66 -19.05
N LYS A 222 10.12 -10.67 -20.04
CA LYS A 222 9.88 -9.51 -20.93
C LYS A 222 9.40 -8.28 -20.15
N LEU A 223 8.71 -8.49 -19.02
CA LEU A 223 8.24 -7.41 -18.13
C LEU A 223 9.41 -6.72 -17.38
N LEU A 224 10.57 -7.37 -17.28
CA LEU A 224 11.71 -6.90 -16.49
C LEU A 224 12.84 -6.32 -17.34
N ARG A 225 12.71 -6.27 -18.68
CA ARG A 225 13.79 -5.91 -19.60
C ARG A 225 13.47 -4.67 -20.43
N GLY A 226 14.52 -4.13 -21.07
CA GLY A 226 14.42 -3.01 -22.01
C GLY A 226 13.84 -1.75 -21.34
N HIS A 227 12.93 -1.08 -22.01
CA HIS A 227 12.28 0.15 -21.50
C HIS A 227 11.45 -0.07 -20.21
N ASN A 228 11.10 -1.31 -19.90
CA ASN A 228 10.38 -1.62 -18.66
C ASN A 228 11.23 -1.35 -17.41
N ARG A 229 12.56 -1.39 -17.51
CA ARG A 229 13.46 -1.02 -16.41
C ARG A 229 13.22 0.43 -15.93
N MET A 230 12.96 1.36 -16.86
CA MET A 230 12.62 2.74 -16.48
C MET A 230 11.28 2.84 -15.75
N TRP A 231 10.29 2.03 -16.15
CA TRP A 231 9.00 1.97 -15.44
C TRP A 231 9.14 1.35 -14.05
N ILE A 232 9.96 0.31 -13.90
CA ILE A 232 10.26 -0.28 -12.59
C ILE A 232 10.87 0.79 -11.65
N ARG A 233 11.86 1.56 -12.13
CA ARG A 233 12.43 2.67 -11.36
C ARG A 233 11.39 3.72 -11.00
N PHE A 234 10.53 4.06 -11.96
CA PHE A 234 9.43 5.01 -11.71
C PHE A 234 8.50 4.53 -10.59
N PHE A 235 8.08 3.26 -10.61
CA PHE A 235 7.18 2.72 -9.59
C PHE A 235 7.86 2.58 -8.21
N GLN A 236 9.13 2.17 -8.15
CA GLN A 236 9.88 2.19 -6.90
C GLN A 236 9.89 3.60 -6.30
N LEU A 237 10.29 4.60 -7.10
CA LEU A 237 10.35 5.98 -6.63
C LEU A 237 8.96 6.53 -6.26
N ALA A 238 7.93 6.22 -7.04
CA ALA A 238 6.57 6.71 -6.78
C ALA A 238 6.03 6.15 -5.45
N VAL A 239 6.22 4.86 -5.19
CA VAL A 239 5.80 4.21 -3.94
C VAL A 239 6.58 4.80 -2.76
N PHE A 240 7.90 4.89 -2.84
CA PHE A 240 8.73 5.46 -1.76
C PHE A 240 8.40 6.93 -1.49
N THR A 241 8.26 7.74 -2.53
CA THR A 241 7.88 9.17 -2.38
C THR A 241 6.52 9.32 -1.72
N THR A 242 5.53 8.54 -2.15
CA THR A 242 4.17 8.58 -1.59
C THR A 242 4.19 8.20 -0.11
N MET A 243 4.90 7.13 0.25
CA MET A 243 4.99 6.69 1.64
C MET A 243 5.74 7.70 2.50
N TYR A 244 6.87 8.24 2.02
CA TYR A 244 7.62 9.27 2.74
C TYR A 244 6.74 10.48 3.09
N VAL A 245 6.07 11.05 2.10
CA VAL A 245 5.20 12.21 2.33
C VAL A 245 4.05 11.88 3.26
N ARG A 246 3.40 10.72 3.08
CA ARG A 246 2.27 10.29 3.92
C ARG A 246 2.66 10.08 5.38
N ASP A 247 3.77 9.42 5.65
CA ASP A 247 4.23 9.15 7.00
C ASP A 247 4.61 10.46 7.72
N HIS A 248 5.21 11.41 7.02
CA HIS A 248 5.56 12.73 7.59
C HIS A 248 4.34 13.67 7.78
N THR A 249 3.14 13.30 7.31
CA THR A 249 1.92 14.04 7.62
C THR A 249 1.26 13.59 8.94
N ARG A 250 1.83 12.60 9.63
CA ARG A 250 1.30 12.01 10.88
C ARG A 250 2.30 12.09 12.05
N PRO A 251 2.70 13.30 12.47
CA PRO A 251 3.71 13.45 13.51
C PRO A 251 3.25 12.98 14.91
N ALA A 252 1.95 13.11 15.27
CA ALA A 252 1.43 12.64 16.54
C ALA A 252 1.44 11.11 16.61
N PHE A 253 1.08 10.44 15.52
CA PHE A 253 1.13 8.99 15.40
C PHE A 253 2.55 8.43 15.64
N HIS A 254 3.57 9.02 15.01
CA HIS A 254 4.95 8.58 15.18
C HIS A 254 5.49 8.92 16.58
N ARG A 255 5.15 10.08 17.15
CA ARG A 255 5.50 10.41 18.53
C ARG A 255 4.93 9.42 19.54
N ALA A 256 3.65 9.03 19.37
CA ALA A 256 3.00 8.07 20.25
C ALA A 256 3.65 6.68 20.18
N LEU A 257 4.11 6.27 19.00
CA LEU A 257 4.91 5.06 18.83
C LEU A 257 6.34 5.19 19.37
N GLY A 258 6.82 6.40 19.70
CA GLY A 258 8.21 6.62 20.07
C GLY A 258 9.20 6.40 18.92
N ILE A 259 8.77 6.66 17.67
CA ILE A 259 9.54 6.42 16.46
C ILE A 259 9.79 7.75 15.73
N ASP A 260 11.03 7.99 15.30
CA ASP A 260 11.34 9.06 14.36
C ASP A 260 10.83 8.70 12.96
N PRO A 261 9.98 9.54 12.34
CA PRO A 261 9.35 9.20 11.05
C PRO A 261 10.33 9.08 9.89
N GLU A 262 11.46 9.79 9.94
CA GLU A 262 12.46 9.73 8.88
C GLU A 262 13.31 8.46 8.99
N GLU A 263 13.78 8.11 10.20
CA GLU A 263 14.50 6.87 10.45
C GLU A 263 13.62 5.66 10.09
N TYR A 264 12.37 5.67 10.56
CA TYR A 264 11.39 4.64 10.22
C TYR A 264 11.19 4.50 8.70
N GLY A 265 10.96 5.61 8.01
CA GLY A 265 10.76 5.62 6.57
C GLY A 265 11.97 5.07 5.81
N MET A 266 13.18 5.46 6.21
CA MET A 266 14.41 4.96 5.57
C MET A 266 14.64 3.47 5.83
N ASP A 267 14.34 2.96 7.02
CA ASP A 267 14.40 1.53 7.31
C ASP A 267 13.40 0.73 6.46
N VAL A 268 12.17 1.21 6.36
CA VAL A 268 11.14 0.61 5.50
C VAL A 268 11.60 0.56 4.04
N PHE A 269 12.26 1.63 3.55
CA PHE A 269 12.78 1.65 2.17
C PHE A 269 13.94 0.70 1.97
N ARG A 270 14.87 0.59 2.93
CA ARG A 270 15.97 -0.40 2.88
C ARG A 270 15.44 -1.83 2.85
N ILE A 271 14.49 -2.17 3.74
CA ILE A 271 13.85 -3.49 3.75
C ILE A 271 13.16 -3.77 2.41
N THR A 272 12.37 -2.82 1.90
CA THR A 272 11.65 -2.97 0.63
C THR A 272 12.61 -3.08 -0.55
N ALA A 273 13.67 -2.29 -0.59
CA ALA A 273 14.69 -2.34 -1.63
C ALA A 273 15.43 -3.69 -1.61
N GLU A 274 15.78 -4.19 -0.43
CA GLU A 274 16.44 -5.49 -0.29
C GLU A 274 15.56 -6.64 -0.78
N ILE A 275 14.30 -6.68 -0.34
CA ILE A 275 13.33 -7.68 -0.82
C ILE A 275 13.12 -7.55 -2.34
N SER A 276 13.10 -6.34 -2.88
CA SER A 276 12.86 -6.10 -4.31
C SER A 276 13.97 -6.64 -5.21
N LYS A 277 15.14 -6.98 -4.67
CA LYS A 277 16.22 -7.68 -5.40
C LYS A 277 15.78 -9.06 -5.92
N GLN A 278 14.77 -9.69 -5.32
CA GLN A 278 14.22 -10.96 -5.82
C GLN A 278 13.64 -10.84 -7.24
N VAL A 279 13.20 -9.65 -7.66
CA VAL A 279 12.42 -9.44 -8.89
C VAL A 279 13.02 -8.39 -9.81
N PHE A 280 13.51 -7.26 -9.29
CA PHE A 280 13.89 -6.15 -10.13
C PHE A 280 15.38 -6.14 -10.48
N PRO A 281 15.71 -5.91 -11.77
CA PRO A 281 17.10 -5.85 -12.22
C PRO A 281 17.83 -4.55 -11.85
N ASP A 282 17.09 -3.53 -11.42
CA ASP A 282 17.59 -2.26 -10.93
C ASP A 282 16.89 -1.88 -9.63
N ILE A 283 17.67 -1.59 -8.62
CA ILE A 283 17.18 -1.16 -7.31
C ILE A 283 17.59 0.30 -7.08
N LEU A 284 16.67 1.12 -6.59
CA LEU A 284 17.02 2.49 -6.19
C LEU A 284 18.03 2.46 -5.05
N ASP A 285 19.07 3.27 -5.18
CA ASP A 285 20.03 3.49 -4.10
C ASP A 285 19.44 4.42 -3.05
N VAL A 286 18.71 3.83 -2.08
CA VAL A 286 18.02 4.58 -1.03
C VAL A 286 18.98 5.22 -0.02
N ASP A 287 20.21 4.72 0.09
CA ASP A 287 21.25 5.28 0.95
C ASP A 287 22.02 6.42 0.30
N ASN A 288 21.72 6.74 -0.96
CA ASN A 288 22.30 7.90 -1.61
C ASN A 288 21.84 9.19 -0.91
N PRO A 289 22.77 10.06 -0.44
CA PRO A 289 22.40 11.29 0.28
C PRO A 289 21.45 12.22 -0.50
N LYS A 290 21.53 12.19 -1.83
CA LYS A 290 20.64 12.99 -2.71
C LYS A 290 19.22 12.43 -2.73
N PHE A 291 19.03 11.14 -2.44
CA PHE A 291 17.72 10.52 -2.39
C PHE A 291 16.90 11.09 -1.23
N LEU A 292 17.39 10.98 0.00
CA LEU A 292 16.72 11.53 1.18
C LEU A 292 16.53 13.05 1.09
N ALA A 293 17.57 13.79 0.66
CA ALA A 293 17.47 15.24 0.48
C ALA A 293 16.38 15.63 -0.56
N GLY A 294 16.22 14.81 -1.60
CA GLY A 294 15.17 15.00 -2.60
C GLY A 294 13.77 14.73 -2.05
N LEU A 295 13.59 13.67 -1.24
CA LEU A 295 12.33 13.35 -0.57
C LEU A 295 11.90 14.45 0.41
N ARG A 296 12.83 14.94 1.26
CA ARG A 296 12.60 16.09 2.15
C ARG A 296 12.09 17.30 1.38
N LYS A 297 12.70 17.58 0.22
CA LYS A 297 12.30 18.73 -0.61
C LYS A 297 10.94 18.55 -1.27
N ILE A 298 10.59 17.33 -1.69
CA ILE A 298 9.25 17.01 -2.19
C ILE A 298 8.22 17.20 -1.08
N HIS A 299 8.50 16.72 0.13
CA HIS A 299 7.62 16.89 1.29
C HIS A 299 7.39 18.37 1.64
N GLU A 300 8.45 19.19 1.72
CA GLU A 300 8.32 20.64 1.93
C GLU A 300 7.42 21.31 0.86
N LEU A 301 7.59 20.91 -0.41
CA LEU A 301 6.76 21.43 -1.49
C LEU A 301 5.31 20.97 -1.36
N ALA A 302 5.06 19.72 -0.95
CA ALA A 302 3.72 19.20 -0.72
C ALA A 302 2.99 20.00 0.37
N LEU A 303 3.64 20.26 1.50
CA LEU A 303 3.08 21.11 2.58
C LEU A 303 2.73 22.52 2.08
N ARG A 304 3.62 23.12 1.27
CA ARG A 304 3.37 24.47 0.69
C ARG A 304 2.23 24.45 -0.32
N ILE A 305 2.06 23.37 -1.10
CA ILE A 305 0.94 23.17 -2.02
C ILE A 305 -0.36 23.14 -1.25
N ASP A 306 -0.44 22.33 -0.18
CA ASP A 306 -1.64 22.20 0.64
C ASP A 306 -2.01 23.50 1.35
N ALA A 307 -1.03 24.19 1.93
CA ALA A 307 -1.23 25.50 2.53
C ALA A 307 -1.69 26.56 1.50
N SER A 308 -1.22 26.45 0.26
CA SER A 308 -1.63 27.35 -0.82
C SER A 308 -3.06 27.06 -1.27
N LYS A 309 -3.42 25.79 -1.48
CA LYS A 309 -4.77 25.38 -1.93
C LYS A 309 -5.87 25.82 -0.97
N LYS A 310 -5.62 25.79 0.34
CA LYS A 310 -6.55 26.26 1.37
C LYS A 310 -6.93 27.75 1.24
N LYS A 311 -6.15 28.55 0.49
CA LYS A 311 -6.40 29.98 0.26
C LYS A 311 -7.32 30.26 -0.95
N GLY A 312 -8.10 29.28 -1.41
CA GLY A 312 -9.08 29.43 -2.47
C GLY A 312 -8.48 29.50 -3.88
N PHE A 313 -9.17 30.17 -4.80
CA PHE A 313 -8.82 30.19 -6.22
C PHE A 313 -7.39 30.71 -6.49
N PHE A 314 -7.03 31.85 -5.94
CA PHE A 314 -5.66 32.37 -6.10
C PHE A 314 -4.59 31.49 -5.46
N GLY A 315 -4.94 30.80 -4.40
CA GLY A 315 -4.07 29.80 -3.78
C GLY A 315 -3.83 28.60 -4.71
N LYS A 316 -4.86 28.14 -5.41
CA LYS A 316 -4.73 27.04 -6.42
C LYS A 316 -3.79 27.45 -7.56
N LEU A 317 -3.87 28.70 -8.06
CA LEU A 317 -2.95 29.20 -9.07
C LEU A 317 -1.50 29.26 -8.57
N ARG A 318 -1.28 29.70 -7.33
CA ARG A 318 0.06 29.70 -6.69
C ARG A 318 0.62 28.29 -6.45
N ALA A 319 -0.22 27.28 -6.37
CA ALA A 319 0.20 25.90 -6.22
C ALA A 319 0.81 25.31 -7.50
N ILE A 320 0.47 25.83 -8.70
CA ILE A 320 0.95 25.30 -9.99
C ILE A 320 2.48 25.26 -10.08
N PRO A 321 3.23 26.37 -9.87
CA PRO A 321 4.68 26.32 -9.94
C PRO A 321 5.30 25.40 -8.86
N LEU A 322 4.67 25.25 -7.71
CA LEU A 322 5.11 24.31 -6.68
C LEU A 322 4.94 22.86 -7.14
N GLN A 323 3.82 22.53 -7.79
CA GLN A 323 3.57 21.21 -8.38
C GLN A 323 4.60 20.89 -9.48
N LEU A 324 4.92 21.85 -10.35
CA LEU A 324 6.01 21.71 -11.32
C LEU A 324 7.35 21.46 -10.61
N GLY A 325 7.60 22.16 -9.51
CA GLY A 325 8.76 21.95 -8.65
C GLY A 325 8.87 20.53 -8.12
N VAL A 326 7.75 19.94 -7.68
CA VAL A 326 7.66 18.51 -7.28
C VAL A 326 8.03 17.60 -8.46
N GLY A 327 7.45 17.85 -9.65
CA GLY A 327 7.74 17.06 -10.85
C GLY A 327 9.23 17.10 -11.23
N VAL A 328 9.86 18.27 -11.20
CA VAL A 328 11.30 18.41 -11.45
C VAL A 328 12.14 17.66 -10.42
N ARG A 329 11.79 17.72 -9.14
CA ARG A 329 12.50 16.98 -8.09
C ARG A 329 12.34 15.47 -8.25
N PHE A 330 11.11 15.01 -8.52
CA PHE A 330 10.85 13.62 -8.81
C PHE A 330 11.67 13.10 -9.99
N LEU A 331 11.74 13.85 -11.10
CA LEU A 331 12.58 13.50 -12.24
C LEU A 331 14.07 13.44 -11.87
N LYS A 332 14.57 14.37 -11.06
CA LYS A 332 15.96 14.33 -10.59
C LYS A 332 16.23 13.07 -9.78
N LEU A 333 15.30 12.65 -8.94
CA LEU A 333 15.41 11.38 -8.18
C LEU A 333 15.33 10.16 -9.10
N LEU A 334 14.47 10.19 -10.11
CA LEU A 334 14.32 9.09 -11.07
C LEU A 334 15.61 8.78 -11.83
N PHE A 335 16.44 9.79 -12.06
CA PHE A 335 17.71 9.65 -12.77
C PHE A 335 18.94 9.55 -11.84
N LEU A 336 18.76 9.38 -10.54
CA LEU A 336 19.86 9.00 -9.66
C LEU A 336 20.43 7.63 -10.06
N PRO A 337 21.70 7.34 -9.77
CA PRO A 337 22.25 6.00 -9.97
C PRO A 337 21.41 4.94 -9.27
N THR A 338 21.29 3.79 -9.90
CA THR A 338 20.66 2.59 -9.33
C THR A 338 21.74 1.53 -9.12
N GLN A 339 21.48 0.63 -8.21
CA GLN A 339 22.27 -0.58 -8.02
C GLN A 339 21.79 -1.62 -9.04
N ALA A 340 22.68 -2.07 -9.93
CA ALA A 340 22.38 -3.17 -10.83
C ALA A 340 22.28 -4.45 -10.00
N ASN A 341 21.26 -5.25 -10.28
CA ASN A 341 20.98 -6.47 -9.56
C ASN A 341 20.97 -7.67 -10.48
N ALA A 342 21.82 -8.66 -10.19
CA ALA A 342 21.71 -9.98 -10.78
C ALA A 342 20.56 -10.72 -10.07
N LEU A 343 19.51 -11.04 -10.82
CA LEU A 343 18.35 -11.72 -10.23
C LEU A 343 18.77 -13.07 -9.64
N PRO A 344 18.44 -13.37 -8.38
CA PRO A 344 18.80 -14.64 -7.73
C PRO A 344 18.13 -15.82 -8.43
N GLU A 345 18.72 -17.02 -8.36
CA GLU A 345 18.12 -18.25 -8.88
C GLU A 345 16.85 -18.59 -8.08
N GLU A 346 16.95 -18.56 -6.75
CA GLU A 346 15.80 -18.73 -5.87
C GLU A 346 14.91 -17.48 -5.94
N ILE A 347 13.66 -17.67 -6.35
CA ILE A 347 12.72 -16.55 -6.53
C ILE A 347 12.08 -16.17 -5.21
N ARG A 348 11.67 -17.16 -4.44
CA ARG A 348 10.99 -16.91 -3.17
C ARG A 348 12.01 -16.58 -2.08
N VAL A 349 11.70 -15.55 -1.32
CA VAL A 349 12.50 -15.17 -0.14
C VAL A 349 11.73 -15.49 1.14
N ALA A 350 12.45 -15.77 2.22
CA ALA A 350 11.85 -15.91 3.53
C ALA A 350 11.59 -14.53 4.14
N PRO A 351 10.47 -14.35 4.87
CA PRO A 351 10.26 -13.12 5.63
C PRO A 351 11.36 -12.97 6.67
N ALA A 352 11.93 -11.76 6.74
CA ALA A 352 12.96 -11.43 7.73
C ALA A 352 12.30 -10.92 9.02
N TRP A 353 11.76 -11.83 9.80
CA TRP A 353 11.14 -11.54 11.11
C TRP A 353 12.15 -11.21 12.18
#